data_c8045900924aebb4969ab9ea93d414f0
#
_entry.id   c8045900924aebb4969ab9ea93d414f0
#
_cell.length_a   1.000
_cell.length_b   1.000
_cell.length_c   1.000
_cell.angle_alpha   90.00
_cell.angle_beta   90.00
_cell.angle_gamma   90.00
#
_symmetry.space_group_name_H-M   'P 1'
#
loop_
_entity.id
_entity.type
_entity.pdbx_description
1 polymer ?
#
loop_
_entity_poly.entity_id
_entity_poly.type
_entity_poly.pdbx_seq_one_letter_code
_entity_poly.pdbx_strand_id
1 'polypeptide(L)'
;MRKLKLFGFLLTIIFVVMLNLTACGQNNPEITPLVGGYDSMPETIKEWWQPTPGLTWQWQLTSKLDLELQTDVIDIDLNVGQSVVDYYHSKGTKVICYISVGSYENWRPDADQFPNEVLGKDYEGWSGEKWLDIRRIDLLKPIMLARLDECAAKNFDAVEPDNMEIYTNDTGFPLTYEDQLNYALWLADEAHKRGLAIGQKNASDQTKDLVNVFDFAIIEDAFYFGWAEDMLPYIQAGKPVFAAEYTDLPGDFEAFCYQSKELGFSTILKHRDLDFWIQNCR
;
A
#
# COMPACT_ATOMS: atom_id res chain seq x y z
N MET A 1 12.03 51.95 16.84
CA MET A 1 12.47 52.82 15.72
C MET A 1 12.20 52.08 14.44
N ARG A 2 11.16 52.41 13.86
CA ARG A 2 10.74 52.72 12.49
C ARG A 2 11.81 52.57 11.40
N LYS A 3 11.55 51.75 10.38
CA LYS A 3 11.58 52.19 8.97
C LYS A 3 10.70 51.31 8.07
N LEU A 4 9.60 51.92 7.67
CA LEU A 4 8.72 51.58 6.59
C LEU A 4 9.44 51.88 5.25
N LYS A 5 9.37 51.00 4.27
CA LYS A 5 9.62 51.36 2.87
C LYS A 5 8.51 50.86 1.97
N LEU A 6 7.77 51.81 1.50
CA LEU A 6 6.75 51.77 0.41
C LEU A 6 7.46 51.90 -0.95
N PHE A 7 7.13 51.10 -1.92
CA PHE A 7 7.32 51.31 -3.38
C PHE A 7 6.51 50.23 -4.06
N GLY A 8 5.62 50.40 -5.00
CA GLY A 8 5.41 51.43 -5.99
C GLY A 8 4.74 50.66 -7.13
N PHE A 9 3.46 50.95 -7.40
CA PHE A 9 2.67 50.39 -8.55
C PHE A 9 3.27 50.86 -9.87
N LEU A 10 3.48 49.92 -10.82
CA LEU A 10 3.69 50.23 -12.23
C LEU A 10 2.64 49.48 -13.06
N LEU A 11 1.69 50.28 -13.56
CA LEU A 11 0.67 49.87 -14.52
C LEU A 11 1.32 49.83 -15.91
N THR A 12 1.32 48.68 -16.57
CA THR A 12 1.71 48.60 -18.00
C THR A 12 0.49 48.28 -18.83
N ILE A 13 0.07 49.28 -19.63
CA ILE A 13 -1.00 49.19 -20.61
C ILE A 13 -0.43 48.52 -21.86
N ILE A 14 -1.02 47.39 -22.26
CA ILE A 14 -0.69 46.75 -23.56
C ILE A 14 -1.78 47.08 -24.57
N PHE A 15 -1.37 47.78 -25.64
CA PHE A 15 -2.17 48.09 -26.82
C PHE A 15 -2.36 46.83 -27.66
N VAL A 16 -3.62 46.49 -27.96
CA VAL A 16 -3.97 45.44 -28.91
C VAL A 16 -4.08 46.08 -30.30
N VAL A 17 -3.20 45.71 -31.21
CA VAL A 17 -3.30 46.03 -32.64
C VAL A 17 -3.97 44.86 -33.34
N MET A 18 -5.18 45.13 -33.87
CA MET A 18 -5.84 44.20 -34.78
C MET A 18 -5.31 44.41 -36.21
N LEU A 19 -4.69 43.37 -36.76
CA LEU A 19 -4.42 43.30 -38.20
C LEU A 19 -5.42 42.34 -38.86
N ASN A 20 -6.29 42.88 -39.69
CA ASN A 20 -7.10 42.12 -40.64
C ASN A 20 -6.24 41.69 -41.83
N LEU A 21 -6.11 40.41 -42.08
CA LEU A 21 -5.59 39.86 -43.33
C LEU A 21 -6.67 39.03 -44.02
N THR A 22 -7.10 39.50 -45.16
CA THR A 22 -8.03 38.85 -46.09
C THR A 22 -7.41 37.61 -46.70
N ALA A 23 -8.13 36.52 -46.67
CA ALA A 23 -7.74 35.22 -47.20
C ALA A 23 -7.95 35.16 -48.72
N CYS A 24 -6.95 34.65 -49.44
CA CYS A 24 -7.07 34.10 -50.78
C CYS A 24 -7.15 32.59 -50.69
N GLY A 25 -8.20 32.01 -51.28
CA GLY A 25 -8.45 30.57 -51.26
C GLY A 25 -7.45 29.77 -52.09
N GLN A 26 -7.06 28.64 -51.55
CA GLN A 26 -6.49 27.53 -52.34
C GLN A 26 -7.17 26.24 -51.89
N ASN A 27 -7.75 25.53 -52.86
CA ASN A 27 -8.35 24.20 -52.72
C ASN A 27 -7.24 23.19 -52.41
N ASN A 28 -7.26 22.60 -51.22
CA ASN A 28 -6.51 21.42 -50.92
C ASN A 28 -7.47 20.22 -50.90
N PRO A 29 -7.12 19.04 -51.44
CA PRO A 29 -7.97 17.86 -51.42
C PRO A 29 -8.06 17.33 -49.98
N GLU A 30 -9.28 17.03 -49.57
CA GLU A 30 -9.59 16.34 -48.29
C GLU A 30 -8.86 15.02 -48.21
N ILE A 31 -7.88 14.95 -47.33
CA ILE A 31 -7.34 13.66 -46.83
C ILE A 31 -8.29 13.19 -45.75
N THR A 32 -9.15 12.24 -46.06
CA THR A 32 -9.97 11.53 -45.07
C THR A 32 -9.05 10.71 -44.19
N PRO A 33 -8.99 10.92 -42.85
CA PRO A 33 -8.28 10.02 -41.97
C PRO A 33 -9.02 8.68 -41.95
N LEU A 34 -8.34 7.59 -42.29
CA LEU A 34 -8.78 6.26 -41.97
C LEU A 34 -8.84 6.15 -40.44
N VAL A 35 -10.03 6.35 -39.89
CA VAL A 35 -10.34 6.00 -38.50
C VAL A 35 -10.36 4.50 -38.42
N GLY A 36 -9.20 3.88 -38.22
CA GLY A 36 -9.10 2.54 -37.70
C GLY A 36 -9.58 2.59 -36.24
N GLY A 37 -10.84 2.20 -36.04
CA GLY A 37 -11.38 2.00 -34.70
C GLY A 37 -10.60 0.92 -33.98
N TYR A 38 -9.70 1.32 -33.09
CA TYR A 38 -9.39 0.50 -31.94
C TYR A 38 -10.56 0.70 -30.96
N ASP A 39 -11.57 -0.16 -31.08
CA ASP A 39 -12.47 -0.43 -29.98
C ASP A 39 -11.64 -1.05 -28.86
N SER A 40 -11.00 -0.20 -28.06
CA SER A 40 -10.63 -0.58 -26.71
C SER A 40 -11.95 -0.73 -25.96
N MET A 41 -12.40 -2.00 -25.82
CA MET A 41 -13.42 -2.30 -24.82
C MET A 41 -12.97 -1.62 -23.50
N PRO A 42 -13.86 -0.88 -22.82
CA PRO A 42 -13.50 -0.35 -21.52
C PRO A 42 -13.08 -1.56 -20.68
N GLU A 43 -11.84 -1.55 -20.17
CA GLU A 43 -11.43 -2.47 -19.11
C GLU A 43 -12.48 -2.31 -18.03
N THR A 44 -13.25 -3.38 -17.78
CA THR A 44 -14.20 -3.41 -16.67
C THR A 44 -13.34 -3.32 -15.41
N ILE A 45 -13.29 -2.13 -14.79
CA ILE A 45 -12.64 -1.93 -13.51
C ILE A 45 -13.32 -2.92 -12.57
N LYS A 46 -12.58 -3.90 -12.06
CA LYS A 46 -13.08 -4.81 -11.04
C LYS A 46 -13.32 -3.99 -9.79
N GLU A 47 -14.51 -4.09 -9.21
CA GLU A 47 -14.76 -3.56 -7.89
C GLU A 47 -13.93 -4.36 -6.87
N TRP A 48 -13.30 -3.68 -5.92
CA TRP A 48 -12.57 -4.30 -4.83
C TRP A 48 -13.19 -3.94 -3.48
N TRP A 49 -12.83 -4.69 -2.46
CA TRP A 49 -13.32 -4.49 -1.11
C TRP A 49 -12.97 -3.08 -0.59
N GLN A 50 -13.97 -2.41 -0.01
CA GLN A 50 -13.82 -1.08 0.62
C GLN A 50 -14.00 -1.24 2.13
N PRO A 51 -12.92 -1.48 2.90
CA PRO A 51 -13.02 -1.65 4.34
C PRO A 51 -13.37 -0.35 5.05
N THR A 52 -14.04 -0.47 6.21
CA THR A 52 -14.43 0.67 7.05
C THR A 52 -13.85 0.51 8.46
N PRO A 53 -13.64 1.61 9.22
CA PRO A 53 -13.17 1.54 10.60
C PRO A 53 -14.09 0.70 11.50
N GLY A 54 -13.49 0.11 12.55
CA GLY A 54 -14.21 -0.67 13.56
C GLY A 54 -14.28 -2.17 13.31
N LEU A 55 -13.66 -2.67 12.25
CA LEU A 55 -13.53 -4.10 11.98
C LEU A 55 -12.58 -4.76 12.99
N THR A 56 -12.94 -5.94 13.49
CA THR A 56 -12.05 -6.81 14.25
C THR A 56 -11.11 -7.54 13.28
N TRP A 57 -9.87 -7.82 13.71
CA TRP A 57 -8.92 -8.48 12.85
C TRP A 57 -7.97 -9.42 13.59
N GLN A 58 -7.37 -10.34 12.85
CA GLN A 58 -6.28 -11.21 13.26
C GLN A 58 -5.18 -11.17 12.21
N TRP A 59 -3.96 -11.22 12.66
CA TRP A 59 -2.78 -11.37 11.82
C TRP A 59 -2.03 -12.64 12.20
N GLN A 60 -2.00 -13.63 11.29
CA GLN A 60 -1.40 -14.92 11.57
C GLN A 60 -0.60 -15.43 10.38
N LEU A 61 0.72 -15.36 10.47
CA LEU A 61 1.64 -15.78 9.41
C LEU A 61 2.37 -17.09 9.74
N THR A 62 2.40 -17.49 11.02
CA THR A 62 3.08 -18.71 11.44
C THR A 62 2.15 -19.66 12.20
N SER A 63 2.65 -20.87 12.46
CA SER A 63 1.94 -21.96 13.13
C SER A 63 0.67 -22.43 12.38
N LYS A 64 -0.05 -23.38 12.99
CA LYS A 64 -1.33 -23.84 12.43
C LYS A 64 -2.39 -22.76 12.61
N LEU A 65 -3.07 -22.39 11.51
CA LEU A 65 -4.13 -21.39 11.53
C LEU A 65 -5.25 -21.75 12.52
N ASP A 66 -5.69 -20.75 13.27
CA ASP A 66 -6.84 -20.87 14.17
C ASP A 66 -8.14 -20.69 13.38
N LEU A 67 -8.70 -21.81 12.95
CA LEU A 67 -9.95 -21.83 12.19
C LEU A 67 -11.20 -21.57 13.05
N GLU A 68 -11.08 -21.57 14.39
CA GLU A 68 -12.21 -21.33 15.29
C GLU A 68 -12.36 -19.86 15.67
N LEU A 69 -11.31 -19.05 15.48
CA LEU A 69 -11.36 -17.61 15.75
C LEU A 69 -12.38 -16.95 14.83
N GLN A 70 -13.30 -16.17 15.41
CA GLN A 70 -14.26 -15.36 14.68
C GLN A 70 -13.78 -13.91 14.69
N THR A 71 -13.52 -13.37 13.50
CA THR A 71 -13.07 -11.99 13.28
C THR A 71 -13.62 -11.49 11.95
N ASP A 72 -13.75 -10.18 11.77
CA ASP A 72 -14.21 -9.61 10.52
C ASP A 72 -13.15 -9.74 9.41
N VAL A 73 -11.87 -9.67 9.81
CA VAL A 73 -10.73 -9.70 8.88
C VAL A 73 -9.65 -10.62 9.41
N ILE A 74 -9.03 -11.40 8.53
CA ILE A 74 -7.81 -12.14 8.83
C ILE A 74 -6.75 -11.85 7.78
N ASP A 75 -5.51 -11.65 8.22
CA ASP A 75 -4.34 -11.52 7.38
C ASP A 75 -3.48 -12.77 7.49
N ILE A 76 -3.25 -13.43 6.37
CA ILE A 76 -2.55 -14.72 6.26
C ILE A 76 -1.65 -14.78 5.04
N ASP A 77 -0.63 -15.63 5.12
CA ASP A 77 0.38 -15.79 4.07
C ASP A 77 -0.21 -16.28 2.73
N LEU A 78 0.28 -15.75 1.61
CA LEU A 78 -0.06 -16.15 0.24
C LEU A 78 0.00 -17.68 0.02
N ASN A 79 0.94 -18.38 0.67
CA ASN A 79 1.17 -19.81 0.44
C ASN A 79 0.10 -20.75 1.03
N VAL A 80 -0.94 -20.19 1.68
CA VAL A 80 -2.08 -21.02 2.11
C VAL A 80 -2.85 -21.59 0.90
N GLY A 81 -3.51 -22.72 1.10
CA GLY A 81 -4.39 -23.27 0.07
C GLY A 81 -5.68 -22.47 -0.06
N GLN A 82 -6.24 -22.37 -1.28
CA GLN A 82 -7.52 -21.69 -1.53
C GLN A 82 -8.65 -22.15 -0.60
N SER A 83 -8.69 -23.42 -0.22
CA SER A 83 -9.71 -23.95 0.70
C SER A 83 -9.70 -23.27 2.07
N VAL A 84 -8.59 -22.67 2.49
CA VAL A 84 -8.49 -21.89 3.72
C VAL A 84 -9.18 -20.54 3.56
N VAL A 85 -8.95 -19.87 2.43
CA VAL A 85 -9.63 -18.61 2.08
C VAL A 85 -11.14 -18.83 1.97
N ASP A 86 -11.56 -19.87 1.25
CA ASP A 86 -12.97 -20.25 1.12
C ASP A 86 -13.62 -20.54 2.47
N TYR A 87 -12.87 -21.17 3.39
CA TYR A 87 -13.35 -21.44 4.75
C TYR A 87 -13.64 -20.14 5.51
N TYR A 88 -12.71 -19.19 5.53
CA TYR A 88 -12.94 -17.89 6.18
C TYR A 88 -14.09 -17.12 5.54
N HIS A 89 -14.20 -17.12 4.22
CA HIS A 89 -15.35 -16.52 3.53
C HIS A 89 -16.68 -17.17 3.93
N SER A 90 -16.70 -18.49 4.16
CA SER A 90 -17.91 -19.20 4.64
C SER A 90 -18.34 -18.75 6.05
N LYS A 91 -17.45 -18.12 6.81
CA LYS A 91 -17.71 -17.50 8.12
C LYS A 91 -18.04 -16.01 8.04
N GLY A 92 -17.98 -15.42 6.85
CA GLY A 92 -18.17 -13.99 6.63
C GLY A 92 -16.91 -13.15 6.87
N THR A 93 -15.75 -13.78 7.10
CA THR A 93 -14.47 -13.13 7.34
C THR A 93 -13.82 -12.74 6.01
N LYS A 94 -13.34 -11.50 5.92
CA LYS A 94 -12.51 -11.01 4.82
C LYS A 94 -11.07 -11.46 5.00
N VAL A 95 -10.38 -11.76 3.90
CA VAL A 95 -9.04 -12.34 3.94
C VAL A 95 -8.03 -11.46 3.20
N ILE A 96 -7.02 -11.00 3.94
CA ILE A 96 -5.88 -10.24 3.41
C ILE A 96 -4.76 -11.22 3.07
N CYS A 97 -4.13 -11.01 1.91
CA CYS A 97 -3.01 -11.79 1.40
C CYS A 97 -1.69 -11.11 1.78
N TYR A 98 -0.95 -11.67 2.71
CA TYR A 98 0.40 -11.20 3.03
C TYR A 98 1.39 -11.57 1.91
N ILE A 99 2.12 -10.59 1.42
CA ILE A 99 3.27 -10.75 0.52
C ILE A 99 4.38 -9.76 0.89
N SER A 100 5.64 -10.20 0.96
CA SER A 100 6.75 -9.26 1.02
C SER A 100 6.98 -8.63 -0.35
N VAL A 101 7.06 -7.31 -0.42
CA VAL A 101 7.32 -6.57 -1.67
C VAL A 101 8.62 -5.77 -1.62
N GLY A 102 9.13 -5.50 -0.41
CA GLY A 102 10.36 -4.73 -0.20
C GLY A 102 11.56 -5.59 0.15
N SER A 103 11.36 -6.88 0.46
CA SER A 103 12.43 -7.83 0.71
C SER A 103 12.32 -9.09 -0.14
N TYR A 104 13.47 -9.66 -0.45
CA TYR A 104 13.65 -11.00 -0.95
C TYR A 104 13.67 -11.97 0.24
N GLU A 105 12.97 -13.09 0.13
CA GLU A 105 12.90 -14.15 1.14
C GLU A 105 13.36 -15.45 0.50
N ASN A 106 14.48 -16.03 0.96
CA ASN A 106 15.13 -17.19 0.31
C ASN A 106 14.34 -18.51 0.39
N TRP A 107 13.28 -18.55 1.21
CA TRP A 107 12.41 -19.72 1.39
C TRP A 107 11.15 -19.68 0.52
N ARG A 108 10.89 -18.58 -0.18
CA ARG A 108 9.73 -18.47 -1.05
C ARG A 108 9.88 -19.33 -2.32
N PRO A 109 8.78 -19.89 -2.83
CA PRO A 109 8.82 -20.72 -4.04
C PRO A 109 9.36 -20.00 -5.27
N ASP A 110 9.27 -18.68 -5.31
CA ASP A 110 9.71 -17.81 -6.41
C ASP A 110 11.08 -17.15 -6.17
N ALA A 111 11.81 -17.55 -5.13
CA ALA A 111 13.07 -16.93 -4.75
C ALA A 111 14.13 -16.96 -5.88
N ASP A 112 14.15 -17.99 -6.69
CA ASP A 112 15.08 -18.17 -7.80
C ASP A 112 14.78 -17.26 -9.01
N GLN A 113 13.64 -16.58 -9.02
CA GLN A 113 13.26 -15.65 -10.08
C GLN A 113 13.85 -14.24 -9.88
N PHE A 114 14.32 -13.93 -8.67
CA PHE A 114 14.89 -12.61 -8.39
C PHE A 114 16.29 -12.48 -8.99
N PRO A 115 16.53 -11.52 -9.90
CA PRO A 115 17.88 -11.25 -10.41
C PRO A 115 18.80 -10.75 -9.29
N ASN A 116 20.05 -11.23 -9.28
CA ASN A 116 21.03 -10.82 -8.27
C ASN A 116 21.22 -9.29 -8.17
N GLU A 117 21.02 -8.57 -9.26
CA GLU A 117 21.21 -7.12 -9.33
C GLU A 117 20.17 -6.30 -8.56
N VAL A 118 19.04 -6.91 -8.16
CA VAL A 118 18.03 -6.26 -7.30
C VAL A 118 18.20 -6.66 -5.83
N LEU A 119 19.11 -7.58 -5.50
CA LEU A 119 19.34 -8.04 -4.14
C LEU A 119 20.35 -7.14 -3.42
N GLY A 120 19.89 -6.46 -2.38
CA GLY A 120 20.68 -5.57 -1.55
C GLY A 120 21.35 -6.25 -0.36
N LYS A 121 21.52 -5.48 0.72
CA LYS A 121 22.03 -5.98 1.99
C LYS A 121 21.07 -6.96 2.63
N ASP A 122 21.60 -7.78 3.53
CA ASP A 122 20.78 -8.63 4.40
C ASP A 122 19.85 -7.74 5.24
N TYR A 123 18.61 -8.21 5.41
CA TYR A 123 17.64 -7.55 6.27
C TYR A 123 17.97 -7.91 7.73
N GLU A 124 18.41 -6.93 8.52
CA GLU A 124 18.83 -7.14 9.88
C GLU A 124 17.66 -7.69 10.73
N GLY A 125 17.93 -8.75 11.49
CA GLY A 125 16.91 -9.43 12.30
C GLY A 125 16.17 -10.56 11.58
N TRP A 126 16.21 -10.63 10.24
CA TRP A 126 15.47 -11.61 9.44
C TRP A 126 16.41 -12.45 8.59
N SER A 127 16.79 -13.63 9.13
CA SER A 127 17.75 -14.51 8.46
C SER A 127 17.20 -15.05 7.14
N GLY A 128 17.92 -14.84 6.05
CA GLY A 128 17.53 -15.27 4.70
C GLY A 128 16.79 -14.22 3.89
N GLU A 129 16.56 -13.04 4.48
CA GLU A 129 16.00 -11.90 3.75
C GLU A 129 17.06 -10.91 3.29
N LYS A 130 16.76 -10.23 2.20
CA LYS A 130 17.56 -9.13 1.64
C LYS A 130 16.65 -8.03 1.15
N TRP A 131 17.07 -6.79 1.35
CA TRP A 131 16.40 -5.63 0.77
C TRP A 131 16.40 -5.69 -0.76
N LEU A 132 15.35 -5.13 -1.38
CA LEU A 132 15.20 -5.05 -2.83
C LEU A 132 15.51 -3.64 -3.37
N ASP A 133 16.11 -3.57 -4.56
CA ASP A 133 16.18 -2.31 -5.32
C ASP A 133 14.84 -2.02 -6.01
N ILE A 134 13.95 -1.35 -5.30
CA ILE A 134 12.60 -1.04 -5.77
C ILE A 134 12.54 -0.05 -6.94
N ARG A 135 13.65 0.58 -7.30
CA ARG A 135 13.75 1.39 -8.53
C ARG A 135 13.69 0.53 -9.78
N ARG A 136 14.04 -0.76 -9.63
CA ARG A 136 14.05 -1.72 -10.73
C ARG A 136 12.70 -2.43 -10.88
N ILE A 137 11.64 -1.61 -10.99
CA ILE A 137 10.29 -2.13 -11.25
C ILE A 137 10.28 -3.02 -12.51
N ASP A 138 11.10 -2.70 -13.51
CA ASP A 138 11.25 -3.51 -14.72
C ASP A 138 11.62 -4.97 -14.43
N LEU A 139 12.44 -5.23 -13.43
CA LEU A 139 12.87 -6.56 -13.02
C LEU A 139 11.97 -7.20 -11.97
N LEU A 140 11.41 -6.40 -11.05
CA LEU A 140 10.53 -6.88 -9.98
C LEU A 140 9.10 -7.16 -10.49
N LYS A 141 8.66 -6.46 -11.52
CA LYS A 141 7.30 -6.54 -12.07
C LYS A 141 6.84 -7.98 -12.36
N PRO A 142 7.58 -8.85 -13.06
CA PRO A 142 7.11 -10.21 -13.35
C PRO A 142 6.79 -11.00 -12.07
N ILE A 143 7.61 -10.82 -11.01
CA ILE A 143 7.49 -11.53 -9.74
C ILE A 143 6.31 -10.98 -8.94
N MET A 144 6.24 -9.66 -8.77
CA MET A 144 5.17 -9.02 -7.99
C MET A 144 3.80 -9.20 -8.64
N LEU A 145 3.72 -9.12 -9.97
CA LEU A 145 2.45 -9.41 -10.66
C LEU A 145 2.03 -10.86 -10.47
N ALA A 146 2.96 -11.82 -10.51
CA ALA A 146 2.62 -13.23 -10.26
C ALA A 146 2.10 -13.45 -8.84
N ARG A 147 2.69 -12.80 -7.82
CA ARG A 147 2.19 -12.84 -6.43
C ARG A 147 0.78 -12.23 -6.33
N LEU A 148 0.54 -11.07 -6.94
CA LEU A 148 -0.79 -10.44 -6.96
C LEU A 148 -1.82 -11.29 -7.75
N ASP A 149 -1.42 -11.89 -8.86
CA ASP A 149 -2.25 -12.81 -9.64
C ASP A 149 -2.63 -14.04 -8.81
N GLU A 150 -1.71 -14.57 -8.00
CA GLU A 150 -1.96 -15.71 -7.12
C GLU A 150 -2.91 -15.34 -5.97
N CYS A 151 -2.74 -14.16 -5.32
CA CYS A 151 -3.70 -13.66 -4.33
C CYS A 151 -5.11 -13.57 -4.94
N ALA A 152 -5.24 -12.97 -6.12
CA ALA A 152 -6.53 -12.85 -6.81
C ALA A 152 -7.11 -14.21 -7.21
N ALA A 153 -6.29 -15.13 -7.72
CA ALA A 153 -6.71 -16.47 -8.12
C ALA A 153 -7.19 -17.32 -6.93
N LYS A 154 -6.60 -17.11 -5.74
CA LYS A 154 -7.03 -17.73 -4.49
C LYS A 154 -8.22 -17.02 -3.83
N ASN A 155 -8.75 -15.98 -4.47
CA ASN A 155 -9.93 -15.22 -4.02
C ASN A 155 -9.72 -14.45 -2.72
N PHE A 156 -8.50 -13.98 -2.44
CA PHE A 156 -8.28 -13.01 -1.36
C PHE A 156 -9.01 -11.70 -1.65
N ASP A 157 -9.41 -10.97 -0.61
CA ASP A 157 -10.12 -9.69 -0.72
C ASP A 157 -9.15 -8.50 -0.83
N ALA A 158 -7.96 -8.64 -0.26
CA ALA A 158 -6.97 -7.57 -0.18
C ALA A 158 -5.54 -8.11 -0.14
N VAL A 159 -4.59 -7.19 -0.21
CA VAL A 159 -3.15 -7.47 -0.09
C VAL A 159 -2.54 -6.60 1.02
N GLU A 160 -1.70 -7.21 1.86
CA GLU A 160 -0.71 -6.55 2.68
C GLU A 160 0.65 -6.62 1.95
N PRO A 161 1.16 -5.52 1.40
CA PRO A 161 2.49 -5.45 0.79
C PRO A 161 3.52 -5.10 1.87
N ASP A 162 4.15 -6.11 2.46
CA ASP A 162 5.08 -5.91 3.56
C ASP A 162 6.45 -5.38 3.12
N ASN A 163 7.19 -4.84 4.09
CA ASN A 163 8.52 -4.26 3.95
C ASN A 163 8.55 -3.01 3.05
N MET A 164 7.60 -2.10 3.28
CA MET A 164 7.47 -0.85 2.52
C MET A 164 8.22 0.35 3.13
N GLU A 165 9.02 0.17 4.17
CA GLU A 165 9.85 1.22 4.78
C GLU A 165 11.29 1.18 4.26
N ILE A 166 11.47 1.02 2.95
CA ILE A 166 12.72 0.61 2.34
C ILE A 166 13.74 1.76 2.32
N TYR A 167 13.33 2.97 1.91
CA TYR A 167 14.25 4.09 1.72
C TYR A 167 14.83 4.63 3.03
N THR A 168 14.21 4.35 4.17
CA THR A 168 14.70 4.75 5.50
C THR A 168 15.73 3.78 6.07
N ASN A 169 15.95 2.62 5.39
CA ASN A 169 16.83 1.56 5.83
C ASN A 169 18.15 1.52 5.04
N ASP A 170 19.18 0.90 5.61
CA ASP A 170 20.46 0.67 4.92
C ASP A 170 20.38 -0.54 3.99
N THR A 171 19.69 -0.36 2.89
CA THR A 171 19.40 -1.42 1.91
C THR A 171 20.60 -1.79 1.01
N GLY A 172 21.66 -0.96 1.00
CA GLY A 172 22.75 -1.06 0.02
C GLY A 172 22.49 -0.31 -1.27
N PHE A 173 21.29 0.28 -1.42
CA PHE A 173 20.90 1.11 -2.56
C PHE A 173 20.59 2.54 -2.11
N PRO A 174 20.89 3.57 -2.91
CA PRO A 174 20.56 4.95 -2.59
C PRO A 174 19.09 5.24 -2.93
N LEU A 175 18.17 4.61 -2.18
CA LEU A 175 16.73 4.78 -2.36
C LEU A 175 16.26 6.10 -1.76
N THR A 176 15.28 6.71 -2.39
CA THR A 176 14.66 7.96 -1.98
C THR A 176 13.19 7.77 -1.59
N TYR A 177 12.63 8.78 -0.92
CA TYR A 177 11.18 8.88 -0.65
C TYR A 177 10.35 8.66 -1.92
N GLU A 178 10.75 9.32 -3.02
CA GLU A 178 10.06 9.26 -4.31
C GLU A 178 10.16 7.87 -4.95
N ASP A 179 11.28 7.17 -4.79
CA ASP A 179 11.43 5.80 -5.30
C ASP A 179 10.41 4.88 -4.63
N GLN A 180 10.31 4.94 -3.30
CA GLN A 180 9.34 4.14 -2.53
C GLN A 180 7.89 4.54 -2.86
N LEU A 181 7.59 5.84 -2.93
CA LEU A 181 6.26 6.33 -3.29
C LEU A 181 5.84 5.82 -4.67
N ASN A 182 6.71 5.93 -5.67
CA ASN A 182 6.42 5.44 -7.03
C ASN A 182 6.17 3.93 -7.06
N TYR A 183 6.95 3.16 -6.29
CA TYR A 183 6.77 1.72 -6.19
C TYR A 183 5.45 1.37 -5.51
N ALA A 184 5.11 2.04 -4.40
CA ALA A 184 3.85 1.87 -3.68
C ALA A 184 2.62 2.16 -4.55
N LEU A 185 2.64 3.29 -5.28
CA LEU A 185 1.55 3.67 -6.18
C LEU A 185 1.39 2.69 -7.33
N TRP A 186 2.50 2.18 -7.87
CA TRP A 186 2.46 1.14 -8.90
C TRP A 186 1.85 -0.17 -8.37
N LEU A 187 2.23 -0.62 -7.17
CA LEU A 187 1.65 -1.82 -6.55
C LEU A 187 0.14 -1.67 -6.32
N ALA A 188 -0.29 -0.49 -5.85
CA ALA A 188 -1.70 -0.23 -5.62
C ALA A 188 -2.53 -0.28 -6.92
N ASP A 189 -2.05 0.33 -7.99
CA ASP A 189 -2.67 0.26 -9.30
C ASP A 189 -2.79 -1.19 -9.80
N GLU A 190 -1.75 -2.00 -9.62
CA GLU A 190 -1.75 -3.40 -10.03
C GLU A 190 -2.65 -4.29 -9.15
N ALA A 191 -2.78 -4.00 -7.85
CA ALA A 191 -3.72 -4.69 -6.97
C ALA A 191 -5.18 -4.38 -7.35
N HIS A 192 -5.52 -3.10 -7.54
CA HIS A 192 -6.86 -2.66 -7.92
C HIS A 192 -7.30 -3.22 -9.27
N LYS A 193 -6.42 -3.30 -10.28
CA LYS A 193 -6.71 -3.96 -11.57
C LYS A 193 -7.15 -5.43 -11.40
N ARG A 194 -6.73 -6.08 -10.33
CA ARG A 194 -7.06 -7.46 -10.00
C ARG A 194 -8.30 -7.60 -9.12
N GLY A 195 -8.89 -6.48 -8.67
CA GLY A 195 -10.01 -6.46 -7.74
C GLY A 195 -9.60 -6.75 -6.30
N LEU A 196 -8.34 -6.49 -5.95
CA LEU A 196 -7.80 -6.59 -4.60
C LEU A 196 -7.73 -5.21 -3.97
N ALA A 197 -8.25 -5.04 -2.75
CA ALA A 197 -7.88 -3.91 -1.91
C ALA A 197 -6.40 -4.00 -1.51
N ILE A 198 -5.80 -2.90 -1.08
CA ILE A 198 -4.39 -2.89 -0.67
C ILE A 198 -4.18 -2.03 0.57
N GLY A 199 -3.39 -2.54 1.53
CA GLY A 199 -3.03 -1.87 2.77
C GLY A 199 -1.70 -1.14 2.70
N GLN A 200 -1.61 0.09 3.23
CA GLN A 200 -0.33 0.71 3.52
C GLN A 200 0.30 -0.01 4.71
N LYS A 201 1.49 -0.60 4.51
CA LYS A 201 2.27 -1.17 5.62
C LYS A 201 3.21 -0.12 6.19
N ASN A 202 3.06 0.21 7.49
CA ASN A 202 3.90 1.19 8.18
C ASN A 202 4.13 2.49 7.37
N ALA A 203 5.38 2.96 7.19
CA ALA A 203 5.76 4.10 6.34
C ALA A 203 4.92 5.37 6.61
N SER A 204 4.78 5.75 7.89
CA SER A 204 3.87 6.81 8.34
C SER A 204 4.13 8.18 7.72
N ASP A 205 5.37 8.45 7.33
CA ASP A 205 5.79 9.68 6.67
C ASP A 205 5.20 9.83 5.25
N GLN A 206 4.80 8.71 4.60
CA GLN A 206 4.14 8.70 3.29
C GLN A 206 2.60 8.67 3.37
N THR A 207 2.01 8.61 4.56
CA THR A 207 0.55 8.47 4.75
C THR A 207 -0.27 9.49 3.95
N LYS A 208 0.18 10.77 3.90
CA LYS A 208 -0.54 11.84 3.22
C LYS A 208 -0.63 11.64 1.70
N ASP A 209 0.41 11.02 1.12
CA ASP A 209 0.47 10.76 -0.32
C ASP A 209 -0.25 9.46 -0.68
N LEU A 210 -0.31 8.48 0.26
CA LEU A 210 -0.85 7.15 0.02
C LEU A 210 -2.33 7.01 0.38
N VAL A 211 -2.84 7.75 1.37
CA VAL A 211 -4.19 7.59 1.92
C VAL A 211 -5.32 7.67 0.88
N ASN A 212 -5.12 8.42 -0.20
CA ASN A 212 -6.14 8.53 -1.26
C ASN A 212 -6.13 7.33 -2.22
N VAL A 213 -5.08 6.51 -2.20
CA VAL A 213 -4.89 5.39 -3.12
C VAL A 213 -5.03 4.06 -2.39
N PHE A 214 -4.43 3.93 -1.21
CA PHE A 214 -4.53 2.71 -0.39
C PHE A 214 -5.87 2.65 0.35
N ASP A 215 -6.39 1.45 0.60
CA ASP A 215 -7.74 1.23 1.11
C ASP A 215 -7.80 1.12 2.65
N PHE A 216 -6.69 0.77 3.27
CA PHE A 216 -6.51 0.66 4.72
C PHE A 216 -5.04 0.80 5.09
N ALA A 217 -4.71 0.72 6.38
CA ALA A 217 -3.33 0.66 6.83
C ALA A 217 -3.14 -0.50 7.82
N ILE A 218 -1.95 -1.12 7.79
CA ILE A 218 -1.46 -2.07 8.80
C ILE A 218 -0.18 -1.48 9.39
N ILE A 219 -0.15 -1.33 10.72
CA ILE A 219 0.95 -0.70 11.43
C ILE A 219 1.42 -1.54 12.61
N GLU A 220 2.71 -1.45 12.90
CA GLU A 220 3.38 -2.21 13.95
C GLU A 220 4.08 -1.29 14.93
N ASP A 221 3.99 -1.64 16.23
CA ASP A 221 4.68 -0.92 17.33
C ASP A 221 4.43 0.60 17.33
N ALA A 222 3.35 1.07 16.70
CA ALA A 222 3.09 2.49 16.47
C ALA A 222 2.80 3.25 17.76
N PHE A 223 2.11 2.62 18.72
CA PHE A 223 1.84 3.20 20.03
C PHE A 223 3.12 3.19 20.90
N TYR A 224 3.87 2.09 20.84
CA TYR A 224 5.14 1.99 21.58
C TYR A 224 6.15 3.05 21.15
N PHE A 225 6.32 3.27 19.85
CA PHE A 225 7.23 4.27 19.31
C PHE A 225 6.62 5.68 19.20
N GLY A 226 5.33 5.84 19.45
CA GLY A 226 4.67 7.15 19.55
C GLY A 226 4.38 7.84 18.22
N TRP A 227 4.17 7.09 17.12
CA TRP A 227 3.84 7.63 15.80
C TRP A 227 2.44 7.26 15.29
N ALA A 228 1.62 6.59 16.12
CA ALA A 228 0.29 6.14 15.71
C ALA A 228 -0.60 7.27 15.13
N GLU A 229 -0.51 8.49 15.65
CA GLU A 229 -1.29 9.64 15.20
C GLU A 229 -1.00 10.04 13.74
N ASP A 230 0.15 9.68 13.18
CA ASP A 230 0.49 9.94 11.78
C ASP A 230 -0.45 9.21 10.81
N MET A 231 -1.16 8.17 11.29
CA MET A 231 -2.12 7.39 10.51
C MET A 231 -3.56 7.92 10.57
N LEU A 232 -3.84 8.98 11.35
CA LEU A 232 -5.17 9.59 11.41
C LEU A 232 -5.79 9.98 10.05
N PRO A 233 -5.02 10.34 9.01
CA PRO A 233 -5.60 10.58 7.69
C PRO A 233 -6.44 9.43 7.15
N TYR A 234 -6.13 8.16 7.48
CA TYR A 234 -6.94 7.01 7.09
C TYR A 234 -8.32 7.05 7.74
N ILE A 235 -8.40 7.26 9.05
CA ILE A 235 -9.67 7.37 9.77
C ILE A 235 -10.49 8.54 9.26
N GLN A 236 -9.86 9.69 9.01
CA GLN A 236 -10.51 10.87 8.43
C GLN A 236 -11.06 10.60 7.02
N ALA A 237 -10.43 9.71 6.27
CA ALA A 237 -10.89 9.24 4.97
C ALA A 237 -11.94 8.11 5.05
N GLY A 238 -12.33 7.68 6.26
CA GLY A 238 -13.29 6.57 6.47
C GLY A 238 -12.66 5.19 6.24
N LYS A 239 -11.33 5.07 6.30
CA LYS A 239 -10.56 3.85 6.06
C LYS A 239 -10.00 3.30 7.39
N PRO A 240 -9.96 1.99 7.62
CA PRO A 240 -9.47 1.43 8.87
C PRO A 240 -7.94 1.49 8.98
N VAL A 241 -7.48 1.56 10.23
CA VAL A 241 -6.10 1.32 10.63
C VAL A 241 -6.10 0.08 11.53
N PHE A 242 -5.43 -0.97 11.08
CA PHE A 242 -5.16 -2.19 11.81
C PHE A 242 -3.78 -2.06 12.47
N ALA A 243 -3.72 -2.06 13.81
CA ALA A 243 -2.49 -1.86 14.54
C ALA A 243 -2.12 -3.12 15.34
N ALA A 244 -0.87 -3.53 15.25
CA ALA A 244 -0.31 -4.61 16.06
C ALA A 244 0.79 -4.06 16.97
N GLU A 245 0.66 -4.31 18.27
CA GLU A 245 1.73 -4.16 19.25
C GLU A 245 2.24 -5.54 19.64
N TYR A 246 3.46 -5.63 20.16
CA TYR A 246 4.09 -6.92 20.41
C TYR A 246 4.49 -7.13 21.87
N THR A 247 4.38 -8.40 22.33
CA THR A 247 4.67 -8.77 23.72
C THR A 247 6.14 -8.72 24.10
N ASP A 248 7.04 -8.62 23.13
CA ASP A 248 8.49 -8.55 23.32
C ASP A 248 9.00 -7.14 23.65
N LEU A 249 8.16 -6.12 23.46
CA LEU A 249 8.45 -4.73 23.85
C LEU A 249 7.76 -4.38 25.18
N PRO A 250 8.44 -3.61 26.07
CA PRO A 250 7.87 -3.18 27.34
C PRO A 250 6.84 -2.08 27.12
N GLY A 251 5.56 -2.42 27.05
CA GLY A 251 4.47 -1.43 26.88
C GLY A 251 3.29 -1.75 27.81
N ASP A 252 2.47 -0.74 28.08
CA ASP A 252 1.18 -0.90 28.73
C ASP A 252 0.10 -1.05 27.68
N PHE A 253 -0.28 -2.27 27.36
CA PHE A 253 -1.26 -2.54 26.33
C PHE A 253 -2.65 -1.95 26.65
N GLU A 254 -3.02 -1.83 27.93
CA GLU A 254 -4.29 -1.17 28.30
C GLU A 254 -4.25 0.33 27.96
N ALA A 255 -3.11 0.98 28.18
CA ALA A 255 -2.92 2.37 27.79
C ALA A 255 -2.93 2.53 26.25
N PHE A 256 -2.32 1.59 25.51
CA PHE A 256 -2.39 1.57 24.04
C PHE A 256 -3.83 1.37 23.55
N CYS A 257 -4.59 0.46 24.18
CA CYS A 257 -6.01 0.27 23.86
C CYS A 257 -6.86 1.52 24.09
N TYR A 258 -6.58 2.26 25.16
CA TYR A 258 -7.26 3.54 25.41
C TYR A 258 -6.98 4.54 24.27
N GLN A 259 -5.71 4.73 23.92
CA GLN A 259 -5.31 5.61 22.79
C GLN A 259 -5.92 5.13 21.47
N SER A 260 -5.84 3.83 21.19
CA SER A 260 -6.41 3.19 20.00
C SER A 260 -7.90 3.53 19.84
N LYS A 261 -8.67 3.45 20.93
CA LYS A 261 -10.11 3.76 20.94
C LYS A 261 -10.37 5.23 20.62
N GLU A 262 -9.58 6.14 21.18
CA GLU A 262 -9.66 7.59 20.90
C GLU A 262 -9.35 7.90 19.43
N LEU A 263 -8.38 7.17 18.82
CA LEU A 263 -8.00 7.33 17.42
C LEU A 263 -8.90 6.58 16.45
N GLY A 264 -9.75 5.66 16.93
CA GLY A 264 -10.62 4.81 16.11
C GLY A 264 -9.92 3.68 15.38
N PHE A 265 -8.77 3.19 15.93
CA PHE A 265 -7.99 2.10 15.36
C PHE A 265 -8.46 0.74 15.85
N SER A 266 -8.19 -0.30 15.09
CA SER A 266 -8.38 -1.70 15.48
C SER A 266 -7.04 -2.28 15.93
N THR A 267 -6.78 -2.27 17.25
CA THR A 267 -5.48 -2.65 17.80
C THR A 267 -5.52 -4.02 18.48
N ILE A 268 -4.49 -4.82 18.21
CA ILE A 268 -4.25 -6.14 18.77
C ILE A 268 -2.85 -6.21 19.39
N LEU A 269 -2.67 -7.12 20.37
CA LEU A 269 -1.36 -7.51 20.89
C LEU A 269 -1.03 -8.89 20.34
N LYS A 270 0.18 -9.07 19.86
CA LYS A 270 0.66 -10.28 19.22
C LYS A 270 2.00 -10.76 19.80
N HIS A 271 2.32 -12.02 19.55
CA HIS A 271 3.71 -12.46 19.55
C HIS A 271 4.38 -11.99 18.25
N ARG A 272 5.68 -11.64 18.30
CA ARG A 272 6.43 -11.14 17.12
C ARG A 272 6.48 -12.14 15.95
N ASP A 273 6.37 -13.42 16.22
CA ASP A 273 6.33 -14.47 15.21
C ASP A 273 4.96 -14.64 14.55
N LEU A 274 3.97 -13.79 14.92
CA LEU A 274 2.62 -13.77 14.35
C LEU A 274 1.96 -15.15 14.33
N ASP A 275 2.02 -15.86 15.45
CA ASP A 275 1.33 -17.13 15.67
C ASP A 275 -0.19 -16.94 15.86
N PHE A 276 -0.89 -17.99 16.27
CA PHE A 276 -2.35 -17.94 16.50
C PHE A 276 -2.76 -17.07 17.71
N TRP A 277 -1.84 -16.79 18.64
CA TRP A 277 -2.18 -16.06 19.85
C TRP A 277 -2.49 -14.59 19.56
N ILE A 278 -3.55 -14.07 20.21
CA ILE A 278 -4.01 -12.69 20.07
C ILE A 278 -4.64 -12.19 21.36
N GLN A 279 -4.44 -10.93 21.66
CA GLN A 279 -5.23 -10.20 22.65
C GLN A 279 -5.80 -8.94 21.99
N ASN A 280 -7.11 -8.82 21.94
CA ASN A 280 -7.77 -7.65 21.37
C ASN A 280 -7.91 -6.53 22.41
N CYS A 281 -7.88 -5.27 21.96
CA CYS A 281 -8.37 -4.15 22.72
C CYS A 281 -9.89 -4.29 22.97
N ARG A 282 -10.33 -4.07 24.20
CA ARG A 282 -11.74 -4.18 24.63
C ARG A 282 -12.43 -2.84 24.71
#